data_b78861460126559de2bce5e5cecf48bf
#
_entry.id   b78861460126559de2bce5e5cecf48bf
#
_cell.length_a   1.000
_cell.length_b   1.000
_cell.length_c   1.000
_cell.angle_alpha   90.00
_cell.angle_beta   90.00
_cell.angle_gamma   90.00
#
_symmetry.space_group_name_H-M   'P 1'
#
loop_
_entity.id
_entity.type
_entity.pdbx_description
1 polymer ?
#
loop_
_entity_poly.entity_id
_entity_poly.type
_entity_poly.pdbx_seq_one_letter_code
_entity_poly.pdbx_strand_id
1 'polypeptide(L)'
;MPAPDESAWRRAVAALSDVLRDFAPDLVVLPWRRDPHCDHRASWLLAQHALEQVSLRPEILEYAIWLDEFGEAGDRPESDEVELVRVHIDDVLATKRAAVAAHLSQTTDLIADDPDGFRLTPQSIARLTQSAEVYLRPLR
;
A
#
# COMPACT_ATOMS: atom_id res chain seq x y z
N MET A 1 -7.66 10.44 15.46
CA MET A 1 -8.60 9.44 14.93
C MET A 1 -9.42 8.91 16.09
N PRO A 2 -10.75 8.77 15.99
CA PRO A 2 -11.51 8.03 16.97
C PRO A 2 -10.97 6.60 17.02
N ALA A 3 -10.91 6.02 18.23
CA ALA A 3 -10.52 4.62 18.38
C ALA A 3 -11.44 3.75 17.50
N PRO A 4 -10.92 2.82 16.69
CA PRO A 4 -11.77 1.96 15.89
C PRO A 4 -12.73 1.21 16.81
N ASP A 5 -13.99 1.06 16.39
CA ASP A 5 -14.92 0.17 17.06
C ASP A 5 -14.23 -1.20 17.20
N GLU A 6 -13.90 -1.59 18.41
CA GLU A 6 -13.13 -2.80 18.70
C GLU A 6 -13.83 -4.06 18.14
N SER A 7 -15.16 -4.03 18.05
CA SER A 7 -15.92 -5.12 17.47
C SER A 7 -15.78 -5.18 15.94
N ALA A 8 -15.76 -4.01 15.28
CA ALA A 8 -15.53 -3.93 13.83
C ALA A 8 -14.11 -4.35 13.47
N TRP A 9 -13.11 -3.92 14.26
CA TRP A 9 -11.72 -4.33 14.09
C TRP A 9 -11.55 -5.84 14.20
N ARG A 10 -12.10 -6.46 15.25
CA ARG A 10 -12.04 -7.92 15.44
C ARG A 10 -12.70 -8.69 14.29
N ARG A 11 -13.84 -8.21 13.77
CA ARG A 11 -14.48 -8.83 12.60
C ARG A 11 -13.61 -8.72 11.36
N ALA A 12 -12.97 -7.58 11.13
CA ALA A 12 -12.07 -7.37 9.99
C ALA A 12 -10.84 -8.29 10.08
N VAL A 13 -10.21 -8.39 11.26
CA VAL A 13 -9.10 -9.33 11.50
C VAL A 13 -9.54 -10.78 11.23
N ALA A 14 -10.70 -11.20 11.75
CA ALA A 14 -11.21 -12.55 11.55
C ALA A 14 -11.45 -12.83 10.04
N ALA A 15 -12.09 -11.92 9.33
CA ALA A 15 -12.36 -12.08 7.90
C ALA A 15 -11.06 -12.19 7.09
N LEU A 16 -10.06 -11.35 7.38
CA LEU A 16 -8.76 -11.43 6.71
C LEU A 16 -8.00 -12.70 7.09
N SER A 17 -8.12 -13.15 8.35
CA SER A 17 -7.53 -14.41 8.82
C SER A 17 -8.09 -15.62 8.07
N ASP A 18 -9.39 -15.62 7.77
CA ASP A 18 -10.01 -16.69 6.98
C ASP A 18 -9.44 -16.70 5.54
N VAL A 19 -9.33 -15.53 4.90
CA VAL A 19 -8.71 -15.42 3.58
C VAL A 19 -7.26 -15.91 3.59
N LEU A 20 -6.46 -15.47 4.58
CA LEU A 20 -5.05 -15.88 4.69
C LEU A 20 -4.91 -17.38 4.91
N ARG A 21 -5.81 -18.00 5.68
CA ARG A 21 -5.81 -19.43 5.94
C ARG A 21 -6.14 -20.23 4.69
N ASP A 22 -7.12 -19.75 3.91
CA ASP A 22 -7.57 -20.43 2.69
C ASP A 22 -6.52 -20.30 1.55
N PHE A 23 -5.88 -19.14 1.42
CA PHE A 23 -4.88 -18.89 0.38
C PHE A 23 -3.48 -19.36 0.75
N ALA A 24 -3.12 -19.35 2.04
CA ALA A 24 -1.78 -19.64 2.54
C ALA A 24 -0.66 -19.00 1.68
N PRO A 25 -0.64 -17.67 1.51
CA PRO A 25 0.26 -17.00 0.57
C PRO A 25 1.72 -17.12 1.00
N ASP A 26 2.62 -17.29 0.04
CA ASP A 26 4.07 -17.22 0.24
C ASP A 26 4.57 -15.76 0.33
N LEU A 27 3.84 -14.84 -0.32
CA LEU A 27 4.15 -13.40 -0.38
C LEU A 27 2.89 -12.59 -0.09
N VAL A 28 3.04 -11.59 0.77
CA VAL A 28 2.01 -10.55 1.02
C VAL A 28 2.58 -9.19 0.71
N VAL A 29 1.87 -8.41 -0.11
CA VAL A 29 2.26 -7.04 -0.46
C VAL A 29 1.34 -6.07 0.26
N LEU A 30 1.89 -5.15 1.04
CA LEU A 30 1.17 -4.24 1.92
C LEU A 30 1.57 -2.78 1.65
N PRO A 31 0.71 -1.81 1.96
CA PRO A 31 1.15 -0.42 2.06
C PRO A 31 2.27 -0.27 3.10
N TRP A 32 3.14 0.72 2.89
CA TRP A 32 4.18 1.06 3.87
C TRP A 32 3.58 1.38 5.24
N ARG A 33 4.14 0.78 6.29
CA ARG A 33 3.63 0.88 7.68
C ARG A 33 3.54 2.30 8.23
N ARG A 34 4.36 3.23 7.72
CA ARG A 34 4.35 4.66 8.07
C ARG A 34 3.90 5.55 6.90
N ASP A 35 3.17 4.99 5.93
CA ASP A 35 2.60 5.81 4.84
C ASP A 35 1.71 6.92 5.45
N PRO A 36 1.76 8.18 4.94
CA PRO A 36 0.95 9.29 5.45
C PRO A 36 -0.55 9.01 5.48
N HIS A 37 -1.07 8.17 4.58
CA HIS A 37 -2.50 7.84 4.52
C HIS A 37 -2.92 6.92 5.66
N CYS A 38 -3.96 7.33 6.41
CA CYS A 38 -4.44 6.59 7.57
C CYS A 38 -4.92 5.17 7.24
N ASP A 39 -5.59 4.98 6.09
CA ASP A 39 -6.09 3.67 5.67
C ASP A 39 -4.95 2.72 5.30
N HIS A 40 -3.82 3.24 4.79
CA HIS A 40 -2.63 2.44 4.51
C HIS A 40 -2.04 1.88 5.80
N ARG A 41 -1.88 2.72 6.83
CA ARG A 41 -1.42 2.28 8.15
C ARG A 41 -2.38 1.29 8.80
N ALA A 42 -3.70 1.55 8.68
CA ALA A 42 -4.72 0.64 9.21
C ALA A 42 -4.68 -0.72 8.49
N SER A 43 -4.52 -0.72 7.16
CA SER A 43 -4.41 -1.96 6.37
C SER A 43 -3.18 -2.76 6.75
N TRP A 44 -2.04 -2.10 6.98
CA TRP A 44 -0.82 -2.76 7.46
C TRP A 44 -1.04 -3.42 8.82
N LEU A 45 -1.58 -2.69 9.80
CA LEU A 45 -1.87 -3.22 11.14
C LEU A 45 -2.85 -4.39 11.09
N LEU A 46 -3.91 -4.27 10.28
CA LEU A 46 -4.89 -5.33 10.09
C LEU A 46 -4.24 -6.63 9.58
N ALA A 47 -3.37 -6.49 8.57
CA ALA A 47 -2.66 -7.63 8.01
C ALA A 47 -1.72 -8.29 9.02
N GLN A 48 -0.98 -7.52 9.83
CA GLN A 48 -0.11 -8.05 10.87
C GLN A 48 -0.91 -8.87 11.90
N HIS A 49 -2.01 -8.31 12.43
CA HIS A 49 -2.85 -9.02 13.39
C HIS A 49 -3.46 -10.30 12.80
N ALA A 50 -3.88 -10.27 11.54
CA ALA A 50 -4.44 -11.46 10.88
C ALA A 50 -3.37 -12.55 10.67
N LEU A 51 -2.17 -12.17 10.23
CA LEU A 51 -1.03 -13.09 10.06
C LEU A 51 -0.61 -13.74 11.38
N GLU A 52 -0.57 -12.96 12.47
CA GLU A 52 -0.32 -13.48 13.82
C GLU A 52 -1.38 -14.48 14.25
N GLN A 53 -2.66 -14.16 14.01
CA GLN A 53 -3.78 -15.04 14.40
C GLN A 53 -3.74 -16.39 13.69
N VAL A 54 -3.29 -16.44 12.44
CA VAL A 54 -3.18 -17.71 11.66
C VAL A 54 -1.79 -18.33 11.74
N SER A 55 -0.84 -17.70 12.44
CA SER A 55 0.55 -18.16 12.58
C SER A 55 1.27 -18.36 11.22
N LEU A 56 0.88 -17.62 10.19
CA LEU A 56 1.58 -17.59 8.91
C LEU A 56 2.79 -16.65 8.96
N ARG A 57 3.81 -16.96 8.17
CA ARG A 57 5.05 -16.16 8.05
C ARG A 57 5.45 -16.02 6.58
N PRO A 58 4.59 -15.39 5.74
CA PRO A 58 4.93 -15.13 4.35
C PRO A 58 6.11 -14.14 4.26
N GLU A 59 6.70 -14.04 3.09
CA GLU A 59 7.51 -12.87 2.76
C GLU A 59 6.60 -11.63 2.72
N ILE A 60 7.10 -10.50 3.23
CA ILE A 60 6.37 -9.23 3.20
C ILE A 60 7.14 -8.24 2.36
N LEU A 61 6.46 -7.64 1.40
CA LEU A 61 6.92 -6.47 0.68
C LEU A 61 5.97 -5.30 0.95
N GLU A 62 6.53 -4.14 1.25
CA GLU A 62 5.76 -2.93 1.48
C GLU A 62 5.96 -1.96 0.32
N TYR A 63 4.93 -1.18 -0.03
CA TYR A 63 4.99 -0.16 -1.07
C TYR A 63 4.55 1.20 -0.54
N ALA A 64 5.27 2.25 -0.88
CA ALA A 64 4.96 3.62 -0.50
C ALA A 64 4.25 4.34 -1.66
N ILE A 65 3.07 4.90 -1.41
CA ILE A 65 2.32 5.68 -2.39
C ILE A 65 2.46 7.18 -2.09
N TRP A 66 2.17 7.60 -0.85
CA TRP A 66 2.08 9.00 -0.48
C TRP A 66 3.33 9.57 0.19
N LEU A 67 4.34 8.73 0.38
CA LEU A 67 5.56 9.10 1.10
C LEU A 67 6.32 10.27 0.44
N ASP A 68 6.31 10.34 -0.89
CA ASP A 68 7.02 11.39 -1.61
C ASP A 68 6.24 12.70 -1.71
N GLU A 69 4.90 12.65 -1.65
CA GLU A 69 4.04 13.83 -1.71
C GLU A 69 3.77 14.44 -0.33
N PHE A 70 3.55 13.60 0.68
CA PHE A 70 3.02 14.05 1.98
C PHE A 70 3.82 13.52 3.17
N GLY A 71 4.85 12.67 2.93
CA GLY A 71 5.63 12.06 4.00
C GLY A 71 6.61 13.04 4.65
N GLU A 72 6.66 12.99 5.98
CA GLU A 72 7.67 13.69 6.78
C GLU A 72 8.94 12.82 6.94
N ALA A 73 9.97 13.38 7.55
CA ALA A 73 11.23 12.65 7.76
C ALA A 73 11.05 11.36 8.57
N GLY A 74 10.18 11.38 9.59
CA GLY A 74 9.88 10.22 10.43
C GLY A 74 9.05 9.12 9.74
N ASP A 75 8.42 9.43 8.61
CA ASP A 75 7.65 8.47 7.82
C ASP A 75 8.54 7.64 6.89
N ARG A 76 9.74 8.14 6.59
CA ARG A 76 10.67 7.49 5.66
C ARG A 76 11.35 6.28 6.29
N PRO A 77 11.63 5.23 5.49
CA PRO A 77 12.41 4.09 5.98
C PRO A 77 13.84 4.51 6.30
N GLU A 78 14.38 4.00 7.40
CA GLU A 78 15.80 4.11 7.74
C GLU A 78 16.61 3.08 6.95
N SER A 79 17.90 3.33 6.76
CA SER A 79 18.77 2.51 5.90
C SER A 79 19.01 1.09 6.42
N ASP A 80 18.79 0.86 7.72
CA ASP A 80 18.95 -0.42 8.41
C ASP A 80 17.60 -1.12 8.69
N GLU A 81 16.50 -0.53 8.23
CA GLU A 81 15.13 -1.01 8.49
C GLU A 81 14.57 -1.86 7.35
N VAL A 82 14.97 -1.56 6.12
CA VAL A 82 14.45 -2.20 4.90
C VAL A 82 15.53 -2.42 3.85
N GLU A 83 15.33 -3.44 3.04
CA GLU A 83 16.01 -3.65 1.76
C GLU A 83 15.12 -3.18 0.61
N LEU A 84 15.70 -2.49 -0.39
CA LEU A 84 14.96 -2.08 -1.59
C LEU A 84 14.93 -3.24 -2.60
N VAL A 85 13.72 -3.70 -2.93
CA VAL A 85 13.48 -4.71 -3.96
C VAL A 85 12.95 -4.02 -5.21
N ARG A 86 13.66 -4.15 -6.34
CA ARG A 86 13.25 -3.61 -7.64
C ARG A 86 12.69 -4.71 -8.52
N VAL A 87 11.47 -4.51 -9.00
CA VAL A 87 10.81 -5.41 -9.95
C VAL A 87 10.67 -4.69 -11.29
N HIS A 88 11.39 -5.18 -12.30
CA HIS A 88 11.26 -4.65 -13.65
C HIS A 88 9.95 -5.09 -14.27
N ILE A 89 9.22 -4.13 -14.85
CA ILE A 89 7.87 -4.32 -15.41
C ILE A 89 7.78 -3.86 -16.86
N ASP A 90 8.89 -3.81 -17.59
CA ASP A 90 8.94 -3.31 -18.96
C ASP A 90 7.90 -3.98 -19.86
N ASP A 91 7.73 -5.29 -19.72
CA ASP A 91 6.80 -6.08 -20.54
C ASP A 91 5.31 -5.74 -20.28
N VAL A 92 4.98 -5.21 -19.08
CA VAL A 92 3.61 -4.89 -18.68
C VAL A 92 3.40 -3.39 -18.42
N LEU A 93 4.41 -2.57 -18.66
CA LEU A 93 4.36 -1.13 -18.40
C LEU A 93 3.21 -0.43 -19.13
N ALA A 94 2.95 -0.81 -20.39
CA ALA A 94 1.84 -0.26 -21.17
C ALA A 94 0.49 -0.59 -20.51
N THR A 95 0.32 -1.80 -20.01
CA THR A 95 -0.88 -2.25 -19.30
C THR A 95 -1.05 -1.47 -17.97
N LYS A 96 0.04 -1.30 -17.23
CA LYS A 96 0.03 -0.50 -15.99
C LYS A 96 -0.41 0.95 -16.25
N ARG A 97 0.15 1.59 -17.29
CA ARG A 97 -0.23 2.96 -17.67
C ARG A 97 -1.71 3.06 -18.05
N ALA A 98 -2.23 2.10 -18.78
CA ALA A 98 -3.64 2.03 -19.12
C ALA A 98 -4.51 1.83 -17.89
N ALA A 99 -4.10 0.98 -16.95
CA ALA A 99 -4.80 0.76 -15.69
C ALA A 99 -4.84 2.04 -14.84
N VAL A 100 -3.72 2.76 -14.68
CA VAL A 100 -3.68 4.04 -13.96
C VAL A 100 -4.60 5.06 -14.63
N ALA A 101 -4.55 5.19 -15.96
CA ALA A 101 -5.41 6.12 -16.71
C ALA A 101 -6.90 5.81 -16.60
N ALA A 102 -7.28 4.56 -16.32
CA ALA A 102 -8.68 4.16 -16.12
C ALA A 102 -9.28 4.67 -14.80
N HIS A 103 -8.47 5.12 -13.83
CA HIS A 103 -8.94 5.75 -12.60
C HIS A 103 -9.31 7.23 -12.84
N LEU A 104 -10.37 7.46 -13.62
CA LEU A 104 -10.76 8.78 -14.11
C LEU A 104 -11.01 9.79 -12.98
N SER A 105 -11.56 9.35 -11.85
CA SER A 105 -11.80 10.23 -10.68
C SER A 105 -10.51 10.78 -10.06
N GLN A 106 -9.36 10.12 -10.29
CA GLN A 106 -8.07 10.52 -9.74
C GLN A 106 -7.10 11.07 -10.80
N THR A 107 -7.40 10.87 -12.08
CA THR A 107 -6.51 11.27 -13.19
C THR A 107 -7.08 12.40 -14.05
N THR A 108 -8.34 12.81 -13.82
CA THR A 108 -9.04 13.85 -14.59
C THR A 108 -9.82 14.78 -13.66
N ASP A 109 -10.48 15.81 -14.25
CA ASP A 109 -11.38 16.73 -13.55
C ASP A 109 -12.80 16.17 -13.37
N LEU A 110 -12.98 14.85 -13.35
CA LEU A 110 -14.29 14.22 -13.22
C LEU A 110 -15.00 14.61 -11.91
N ILE A 111 -14.24 14.77 -10.81
CA ILE A 111 -14.73 15.29 -9.52
C ILE A 111 -14.05 16.65 -9.33
N ALA A 112 -14.78 17.72 -9.69
CA ALA A 112 -14.24 19.08 -9.64
C ALA A 112 -14.84 19.93 -8.51
N ASP A 113 -15.85 19.42 -7.82
CA ASP A 113 -16.64 20.11 -6.79
C ASP A 113 -16.22 19.71 -5.36
N ASP A 114 -15.30 18.79 -5.20
CA ASP A 114 -14.71 18.44 -3.89
C ASP A 114 -13.39 19.18 -3.68
N PRO A 115 -13.34 20.19 -2.79
CA PRO A 115 -12.11 20.94 -2.52
C PRO A 115 -11.01 20.08 -1.86
N ASP A 116 -11.40 19.00 -1.17
CA ASP A 116 -10.49 18.03 -0.56
C ASP A 116 -10.24 16.81 -1.45
N GLY A 117 -10.82 16.82 -2.65
CA GLY A 117 -10.74 15.77 -3.66
C GLY A 117 -9.29 15.52 -4.08
N PHE A 118 -8.86 14.26 -3.95
CA PHE A 118 -7.51 13.86 -4.28
C PHE A 118 -7.36 13.59 -5.78
N ARG A 119 -6.30 14.18 -6.37
CA ARG A 119 -5.88 13.89 -7.75
C ARG A 119 -4.39 13.57 -7.84
N LEU A 120 -4.08 12.58 -8.65
CA LEU A 120 -2.70 12.30 -9.03
C LEU A 120 -2.18 13.39 -9.95
N THR A 121 -1.09 14.03 -9.56
CA THR A 121 -0.42 14.99 -10.42
C THR A 121 0.25 14.29 -11.61
N PRO A 122 0.51 14.97 -12.73
CA PRO A 122 1.31 14.39 -13.82
C PRO A 122 2.67 13.85 -13.34
N GLN A 123 3.28 14.50 -12.34
CA GLN A 123 4.53 14.06 -11.73
C GLN A 123 4.36 12.76 -10.94
N SER A 124 3.30 12.63 -10.15
CA SER A 124 2.97 11.39 -9.42
C SER A 124 2.72 10.25 -10.38
N ILE A 125 1.94 10.50 -11.46
CA ILE A 125 1.68 9.50 -12.51
C ILE A 125 2.99 9.05 -13.17
N ALA A 126 3.87 9.98 -13.53
CA ALA A 126 5.15 9.67 -14.15
C ALA A 126 6.04 8.84 -13.21
N ARG A 127 6.05 9.15 -11.91
CA ARG A 127 6.78 8.37 -10.89
C ARG A 127 6.20 6.96 -10.73
N LEU A 128 4.89 6.83 -10.64
CA LEU A 128 4.20 5.55 -10.44
C LEU A 128 4.21 4.64 -11.68
N THR A 129 4.52 5.18 -12.85
CA THR A 129 4.52 4.44 -14.14
C THR A 129 5.90 4.33 -14.77
N GLN A 130 6.94 4.16 -13.95
CA GLN A 130 8.30 3.85 -14.38
C GLN A 130 8.43 2.37 -14.76
N SER A 131 9.54 2.02 -15.40
CA SER A 131 9.86 0.65 -15.85
C SER A 131 10.21 -0.32 -14.71
N ALA A 132 10.29 0.17 -13.48
CA ALA A 132 10.48 -0.67 -12.30
C ALA A 132 9.55 -0.20 -11.18
N GLU A 133 9.00 -1.16 -10.46
CA GLU A 133 8.37 -0.96 -9.16
C GLU A 133 9.38 -1.17 -8.06
N VAL A 134 9.30 -0.35 -7.01
CA VAL A 134 10.19 -0.43 -5.85
C VAL A 134 9.38 -0.81 -4.63
N TYR A 135 9.80 -1.88 -4.00
CA TYR A 135 9.24 -2.38 -2.75
C TYR A 135 10.25 -2.30 -1.63
N LEU A 136 9.77 -2.23 -0.42
CA LEU A 136 10.52 -2.20 0.82
C LEU A 136 10.37 -3.59 1.48
N ARG A 137 11.46 -4.35 1.55
CA ARG A 137 11.47 -5.63 2.30
C ARG A 137 11.94 -5.33 3.72
N PRO A 138 11.14 -5.57 4.78
CA PRO A 138 11.57 -5.39 6.15
C PRO A 138 12.80 -6.26 6.47
N LEU A 139 13.84 -5.66 7.08
CA LEU A 139 14.95 -6.40 7.66
C LEU A 139 14.50 -7.00 9.00
N ARG A 140 14.86 -8.24 9.25
CA ARG A 140 14.46 -8.99 10.46
C ARG A 140 15.40 -8.70 11.61
#